data_3144dedc4a60bc4e18b1ee44254f677d
#
_entry.id   3144dedc4a60bc4e18b1ee44254f677d
#
_cell.length_a   1.000
_cell.length_b   1.000
_cell.length_c   1.000
_cell.angle_alpha   90.00
_cell.angle_beta   90.00
_cell.angle_gamma   90.00
#
_symmetry.space_group_name_H-M   'P 1'
#
loop_
_entity.id
_entity.type
_entity.pdbx_description
1 polymer ?
#
loop_
_entity_poly.entity_id
_entity_poly.type
_entity_poly.pdbx_seq_one_letter_code
_entity_poly.pdbx_strand_id
1 'polypeptide(L)'
;MNILTDSLAAGALAVVIAGAVPKPAGASEKALLNPAQVARPNGLIVLAEGEKKSKHHVEVKVMLKGYDPVAYFKQGKAVRGNPSIRSTYDGVTYFFASKADKADFDKSPEKFKPQYGGFCANSMSKGRRNDIDPKVFRVYKDKLYVCTTPADLKEFSANLDTNISKADKNWLQIGPSTYNSETRGFEEPWPFGPEANPQ
;
A
#
# COMPACT_ATOMS: atom_id res chain seq x y z
N MET A 1 -61.64 6.49 -15.12
CA MET A 1 -62.36 5.82 -13.99
C MET A 1 -61.23 5.68 -12.96
N ASN A 2 -61.09 6.71 -12.12
CA ASN A 2 -61.51 6.76 -10.72
C ASN A 2 -60.82 5.66 -9.89
N ILE A 3 -60.17 5.90 -8.80
CA ILE A 3 -60.45 6.83 -7.68
C ILE A 3 -59.17 6.99 -6.83
N LEU A 4 -58.97 8.22 -6.39
CA LEU A 4 -58.23 8.69 -5.24
C LEU A 4 -58.57 7.95 -3.95
N THR A 5 -57.63 7.77 -3.05
CA THR A 5 -57.91 8.02 -1.64
C THR A 5 -56.64 8.49 -0.92
N ASP A 6 -56.74 9.69 -0.39
CA ASP A 6 -55.98 10.29 0.67
C ASP A 6 -55.99 9.47 1.95
N SER A 7 -54.93 9.57 2.74
CA SER A 7 -55.07 9.59 4.20
C SER A 7 -53.93 10.33 4.86
N LEU A 8 -54.31 11.45 5.44
CA LEU A 8 -53.60 12.26 6.45
C LEU A 8 -53.51 11.48 7.78
N ALA A 9 -52.48 11.73 8.55
CA ALA A 9 -52.54 12.18 9.93
C ALA A 9 -51.17 12.13 10.63
N ALA A 10 -50.82 13.30 11.13
CA ALA A 10 -50.57 13.69 12.51
C ALA A 10 -49.21 13.27 13.07
N GLY A 11 -48.24 14.13 13.34
CA GLY A 11 -48.39 15.22 14.31
C GLY A 11 -47.94 14.77 15.71
N ALA A 12 -46.60 14.85 16.02
CA ALA A 12 -46.14 14.83 17.40
C ALA A 12 -45.07 15.88 17.62
N LEU A 13 -45.50 16.93 18.26
CA LEU A 13 -44.71 18.05 18.78
C LEU A 13 -44.00 17.57 20.05
N ALA A 14 -42.69 17.52 20.07
CA ALA A 14 -41.92 17.26 21.28
C ALA A 14 -41.36 18.58 21.80
N VAL A 15 -41.84 18.96 22.96
CA VAL A 15 -41.46 20.10 23.76
C VAL A 15 -40.04 19.99 24.26
N VAL A 16 -39.19 20.95 23.92
CA VAL A 16 -37.85 21.12 24.49
C VAL A 16 -38.01 21.82 25.85
N ILE A 17 -37.74 21.11 26.94
CA ILE A 17 -37.58 21.71 28.26
C ILE A 17 -36.11 22.06 28.43
N ALA A 18 -35.81 23.35 28.41
CA ALA A 18 -34.52 23.89 28.78
C ALA A 18 -34.33 23.77 30.30
N GLY A 19 -33.53 22.82 30.74
CA GLY A 19 -33.05 22.71 32.10
C GLY A 19 -31.70 23.44 32.24
N ALA A 20 -31.72 24.59 32.87
CA ALA A 20 -30.51 25.32 33.26
C ALA A 20 -29.76 24.53 34.34
N VAL A 21 -28.51 24.13 34.07
CA VAL A 21 -27.59 23.59 35.05
C VAL A 21 -26.79 24.75 35.66
N PRO A 22 -26.75 24.93 36.98
CA PRO A 22 -25.97 25.99 37.62
C PRO A 22 -24.48 25.65 37.55
N LYS A 23 -23.69 26.65 37.20
CA LYS A 23 -22.22 26.66 37.21
C LYS A 23 -21.71 26.65 38.66
N PRO A 24 -20.87 25.71 39.10
CA PRO A 24 -20.18 25.85 40.37
C PRO A 24 -19.04 26.86 40.22
N ALA A 25 -19.06 27.86 41.07
CA ALA A 25 -17.97 28.81 41.25
C ALA A 25 -16.86 28.16 42.10
N GLY A 26 -15.61 28.38 41.70
CA GLY A 26 -14.44 28.30 42.56
C GLY A 26 -13.85 26.90 42.74
N ALA A 27 -12.93 26.52 41.86
CA ALA A 27 -11.86 25.60 42.21
C ALA A 27 -10.56 26.13 41.61
N SER A 28 -9.70 26.46 42.50
CA SER A 28 -8.30 26.85 42.42
C SER A 28 -7.54 26.03 41.35
N GLU A 29 -6.81 26.78 40.58
CA GLU A 29 -5.76 26.32 39.66
C GLU A 29 -4.72 25.49 40.42
N LYS A 30 -4.86 24.17 40.43
CA LYS A 30 -3.81 23.25 40.85
C LYS A 30 -3.11 22.77 39.60
N ALA A 31 -1.85 23.21 39.51
CA ALA A 31 -0.84 22.77 38.55
C ALA A 31 -0.98 21.29 38.23
N LEU A 32 -1.13 20.97 36.92
CA LEU A 32 -0.97 19.63 36.37
C LEU A 32 0.48 19.19 36.58
N LEU A 33 0.71 18.44 37.64
CA LEU A 33 1.97 17.74 37.87
C LEU A 33 2.14 16.68 36.74
N ASN A 34 3.19 16.89 35.99
CA ASN A 34 3.70 15.97 34.99
C ASN A 34 3.91 14.56 35.62
N PRO A 35 3.32 13.47 35.10
CA PRO A 35 3.42 12.14 35.71
C PRO A 35 4.83 11.53 35.70
N ALA A 36 5.86 12.26 35.25
CA ALA A 36 7.26 11.82 35.24
C ALA A 36 8.02 12.18 36.56
N GLN A 37 7.39 12.80 37.57
CA GLN A 37 8.05 13.10 38.84
C GLN A 37 7.51 12.24 39.97
N VAL A 38 7.95 11.00 40.08
CA VAL A 38 7.79 10.18 41.26
C VAL A 38 9.03 10.38 42.14
N ALA A 39 8.91 11.21 43.15
CA ALA A 39 9.94 11.37 44.17
C ALA A 39 10.05 10.10 45.01
N ARG A 40 11.22 9.48 45.03
CA ARG A 40 11.57 8.41 45.98
C ARG A 40 12.17 9.00 47.24
N PRO A 41 12.01 8.33 48.40
CA PRO A 41 12.33 8.92 49.74
C PRO A 41 13.80 9.18 50.00
N ASN A 42 14.72 9.02 49.05
CA ASN A 42 16.16 9.24 49.26
C ASN A 42 16.75 10.40 48.44
N GLY A 43 15.93 11.34 47.97
CA GLY A 43 16.43 12.59 47.36
C GLY A 43 17.27 12.47 46.08
N LEU A 44 17.36 11.30 45.47
CA LEU A 44 18.06 11.12 44.21
C LEU A 44 17.08 11.36 43.05
N ILE A 45 17.20 12.50 42.39
CA ILE A 45 16.50 12.77 41.13
C ILE A 45 17.25 12.00 40.03
N VAL A 46 16.73 10.84 39.68
CA VAL A 46 17.16 10.17 38.44
C VAL A 46 16.43 10.86 37.31
N LEU A 47 17.14 11.71 36.58
CA LEU A 47 16.67 12.17 35.26
C LEU A 47 16.54 10.93 34.40
N ALA A 48 15.29 10.58 34.07
CA ALA A 48 15.05 9.54 33.06
C ALA A 48 15.74 9.99 31.78
N GLU A 49 16.85 9.32 31.45
CA GLU A 49 17.52 9.46 30.17
C GLU A 49 16.47 9.19 29.09
N GLY A 50 16.39 10.13 28.15
CA GLY A 50 15.37 10.18 27.14
C GLY A 50 15.16 8.84 26.48
N GLU A 51 13.90 8.43 26.37
CA GLU A 51 13.47 7.35 25.53
C GLU A 51 14.11 7.54 24.16
N LYS A 52 15.10 6.73 23.86
CA LYS A 52 15.55 6.55 22.49
C LYS A 52 14.32 6.09 21.74
N LYS A 53 13.64 7.02 21.03
CA LYS A 53 12.67 6.66 20.00
C LYS A 53 13.35 5.66 19.09
N SER A 54 13.08 4.39 19.32
CA SER A 54 13.38 3.33 18.37
C SER A 54 12.74 3.80 17.07
N LYS A 55 13.57 4.26 16.14
CA LYS A 55 13.13 4.46 14.77
C LYS A 55 12.82 3.07 14.26
N HIS A 56 11.58 2.62 14.44
CA HIS A 56 11.07 1.49 13.70
C HIS A 56 11.18 1.89 12.23
N HIS A 57 12.24 1.43 11.60
CA HIS A 57 12.43 1.55 10.17
C HIS A 57 11.42 0.59 9.56
N VAL A 58 10.22 1.10 9.26
CA VAL A 58 9.24 0.34 8.50
C VAL A 58 9.83 0.21 7.10
N GLU A 59 10.32 -0.97 6.79
CA GLU A 59 10.85 -1.27 5.47
C GLU A 59 9.72 -1.18 4.45
N VAL A 60 9.76 -0.13 3.64
CA VAL A 60 8.73 0.14 2.64
C VAL A 60 9.03 -0.71 1.41
N LYS A 61 8.21 -1.73 1.17
CA LYS A 61 8.30 -2.56 -0.04
C LYS A 61 7.86 -1.74 -1.26
N VAL A 62 8.79 -1.44 -2.17
CA VAL A 62 8.54 -0.61 -3.36
C VAL A 62 8.47 -1.48 -4.61
N MET A 63 7.32 -1.45 -5.30
CA MET A 63 7.09 -2.22 -6.53
C MET A 63 7.91 -1.65 -7.70
N LEU A 64 8.31 -2.54 -8.61
CA LEU A 64 9.04 -2.21 -9.85
C LEU A 64 10.32 -1.37 -9.57
N LYS A 65 10.95 -1.56 -8.40
CA LYS A 65 12.12 -0.78 -7.99
C LYS A 65 11.91 0.74 -8.12
N GLY A 66 10.66 1.20 -7.92
CA GLY A 66 10.27 2.60 -7.97
C GLY A 66 10.03 3.17 -9.37
N TYR A 67 9.84 2.32 -10.37
CA TYR A 67 9.37 2.75 -11.69
C TYR A 67 7.83 2.86 -11.69
N ASP A 68 7.33 3.81 -12.48
CA ASP A 68 5.91 4.14 -12.59
C ASP A 68 5.15 3.04 -13.35
N PRO A 69 4.20 2.33 -12.71
CA PRO A 69 3.47 1.24 -13.35
C PRO A 69 2.57 1.71 -14.50
N VAL A 70 2.08 2.96 -14.47
CA VAL A 70 1.17 3.52 -15.50
C VAL A 70 1.93 3.88 -16.76
N ALA A 71 3.19 4.32 -16.63
CA ALA A 71 4.01 4.73 -17.76
C ALA A 71 4.26 3.59 -18.77
N TYR A 72 4.33 2.34 -18.30
CA TYR A 72 4.46 1.18 -19.20
C TYR A 72 3.31 1.06 -20.19
N PHE A 73 2.09 1.36 -19.74
CA PHE A 73 0.89 1.27 -20.57
C PHE A 73 0.67 2.51 -21.43
N LYS A 74 0.89 3.70 -20.87
CA LYS A 74 0.61 4.95 -21.58
C LYS A 74 1.71 5.37 -22.52
N GLN A 75 2.97 5.14 -22.13
CA GLN A 75 4.14 5.65 -22.84
C GLN A 75 4.96 4.55 -23.49
N GLY A 76 4.68 3.26 -23.18
CA GLY A 76 5.50 2.14 -23.63
C GLY A 76 6.94 2.21 -23.11
N LYS A 77 7.17 2.83 -21.98
CA LYS A 77 8.51 3.10 -21.42
C LYS A 77 8.56 2.85 -19.93
N ALA A 78 9.71 2.36 -19.46
CA ALA A 78 10.05 2.33 -18.05
C ALA A 78 10.47 3.75 -17.61
N VAL A 79 9.62 4.43 -16.85
CA VAL A 79 9.85 5.78 -16.36
C VAL A 79 10.04 5.74 -14.84
N ARG A 80 11.06 6.43 -14.33
CA ARG A 80 11.32 6.50 -12.90
C ARG A 80 10.20 7.29 -12.21
N GLY A 81 9.60 6.72 -11.18
CA GLY A 81 8.65 7.40 -10.33
C GLY A 81 9.32 8.34 -9.32
N ASN A 82 8.58 9.30 -8.82
CA ASN A 82 8.97 10.20 -7.74
C ASN A 82 8.47 9.63 -6.40
N PRO A 83 9.34 9.38 -5.42
CA PRO A 83 8.93 8.85 -4.10
C PRO A 83 7.89 9.70 -3.36
N SER A 84 7.82 11.01 -3.69
CA SER A 84 6.81 11.93 -3.12
C SER A 84 5.43 11.77 -3.75
N ILE A 85 5.32 11.09 -4.90
CA ILE A 85 4.06 10.81 -5.61
C ILE A 85 3.84 9.30 -5.56
N ARG A 86 3.17 8.84 -4.52
CA ARG A 86 3.06 7.41 -4.22
C ARG A 86 1.66 6.99 -3.81
N SER A 87 1.34 5.72 -4.01
CA SER A 87 0.18 5.02 -3.44
C SER A 87 0.61 3.68 -2.87
N THR A 88 -0.15 3.19 -1.90
CA THR A 88 0.02 1.84 -1.36
C THR A 88 -1.19 1.01 -1.80
N TYR A 89 -0.93 -0.15 -2.39
CA TYR A 89 -1.94 -1.11 -2.81
C TYR A 89 -1.44 -2.53 -2.53
N ASP A 90 -2.28 -3.38 -1.94
CA ASP A 90 -1.93 -4.74 -1.50
C ASP A 90 -0.65 -4.80 -0.63
N GLY A 91 -0.48 -3.82 0.28
CA GLY A 91 0.69 -3.75 1.17
C GLY A 91 2.00 -3.35 0.49
N VAL A 92 1.97 -2.98 -0.79
CA VAL A 92 3.14 -2.57 -1.59
C VAL A 92 3.01 -1.12 -2.01
N THR A 93 4.12 -0.38 -1.99
CA THR A 93 4.17 1.02 -2.41
C THR A 93 4.56 1.13 -3.88
N TYR A 94 3.85 1.98 -4.60
CA TYR A 94 4.08 2.33 -5.99
C TYR A 94 4.46 3.80 -6.09
N PHE A 95 5.46 4.11 -6.90
CA PHE A 95 5.88 5.48 -7.20
C PHE A 95 5.41 5.87 -8.59
N PHE A 96 5.04 7.15 -8.78
CA PHE A 96 4.51 7.67 -10.05
C PHE A 96 5.34 8.85 -10.53
N ALA A 97 5.50 8.97 -11.85
CA ALA A 97 6.18 10.09 -12.47
C ALA A 97 5.33 11.37 -12.42
N SER A 98 4.00 11.22 -12.36
CA SER A 98 3.07 12.35 -12.33
C SER A 98 1.89 12.09 -11.39
N LYS A 99 1.25 13.19 -10.94
CA LYS A 99 -0.01 13.12 -10.18
C LYS A 99 -1.16 12.51 -11.02
N ALA A 100 -1.11 12.69 -12.34
CA ALA A 100 -2.09 12.12 -13.27
C ALA A 100 -1.98 10.59 -13.33
N ASP A 101 -0.74 10.06 -13.41
CA ASP A 101 -0.52 8.61 -13.41
C ASP A 101 -0.92 7.99 -12.07
N LYS A 102 -0.60 8.68 -10.95
CA LYS A 102 -1.11 8.28 -9.63
C LYS A 102 -2.63 8.19 -9.60
N ALA A 103 -3.33 9.20 -10.12
CA ALA A 103 -4.79 9.24 -10.13
C ALA A 103 -5.40 8.11 -10.99
N ASP A 104 -4.77 7.76 -12.11
CA ASP A 104 -5.21 6.64 -12.93
C ASP A 104 -4.96 5.29 -12.27
N PHE A 105 -3.83 5.13 -11.59
CA PHE A 105 -3.55 3.95 -10.79
C PHE A 105 -4.57 3.78 -9.66
N ASP A 106 -4.85 4.85 -8.91
CA ASP A 106 -5.77 4.81 -7.77
C ASP A 106 -7.20 4.42 -8.19
N LYS A 107 -7.60 4.76 -9.43
CA LYS A 107 -8.88 4.34 -10.00
C LYS A 107 -8.93 2.87 -10.39
N SER A 108 -7.82 2.30 -10.83
CA SER A 108 -7.77 0.94 -11.38
C SER A 108 -6.41 0.29 -11.13
N PRO A 109 -6.03 0.01 -9.87
CA PRO A 109 -4.71 -0.53 -9.55
C PRO A 109 -4.45 -1.89 -10.19
N GLU A 110 -5.47 -2.76 -10.26
CA GLU A 110 -5.40 -4.09 -10.89
C GLU A 110 -4.96 -4.05 -12.35
N LYS A 111 -5.31 -2.99 -13.08
CA LYS A 111 -4.92 -2.80 -14.47
C LYS A 111 -3.42 -2.56 -14.62
N PHE A 112 -2.83 -1.80 -13.68
CA PHE A 112 -1.47 -1.30 -13.81
C PHE A 112 -0.43 -2.08 -13.02
N LYS A 113 -0.86 -2.93 -12.07
CA LYS A 113 0.08 -3.75 -11.31
C LYS A 113 0.78 -4.77 -12.21
N PRO A 114 2.08 -5.07 -11.97
CA PRO A 114 2.76 -6.12 -12.72
C PRO A 114 2.19 -7.48 -12.36
N GLN A 115 2.25 -8.40 -13.32
CA GLN A 115 1.90 -9.79 -13.09
C GLN A 115 2.93 -10.46 -12.16
N TYR A 116 2.52 -11.52 -11.49
CA TYR A 116 3.37 -12.36 -10.64
C TYR A 116 4.07 -11.56 -9.52
N GLY A 117 3.37 -10.59 -8.92
CA GLY A 117 3.96 -9.76 -7.84
C GLY A 117 5.20 -8.98 -8.25
N GLY A 118 5.44 -8.79 -9.56
CA GLY A 118 6.62 -8.12 -10.09
C GLY A 118 7.86 -9.00 -10.22
N PHE A 119 7.76 -10.32 -10.05
CA PHE A 119 8.84 -11.27 -10.36
C PHE A 119 9.03 -11.44 -11.87
N CYS A 120 10.20 -11.94 -12.27
CA CYS A 120 10.51 -12.26 -13.66
C CYS A 120 9.52 -13.27 -14.24
N ALA A 121 8.77 -12.86 -15.26
CA ALA A 121 7.74 -13.69 -15.89
C ALA A 121 8.32 -14.96 -16.56
N ASN A 122 9.52 -14.87 -17.17
CA ASN A 122 10.21 -16.02 -17.72
C ASN A 122 10.61 -17.03 -16.66
N SER A 123 11.14 -16.54 -15.53
CA SER A 123 11.47 -17.40 -14.39
C SER A 123 10.23 -18.03 -13.78
N MET A 124 9.14 -17.26 -13.69
CA MET A 124 7.85 -17.76 -13.21
C MET A 124 7.30 -18.87 -14.08
N SER A 125 7.43 -18.78 -15.42
CA SER A 125 7.03 -19.87 -16.33
C SER A 125 7.80 -21.17 -16.11
N LYS A 126 8.96 -21.10 -15.44
CA LYS A 126 9.84 -22.21 -15.07
C LYS A 126 9.73 -22.61 -13.58
N GLY A 127 8.73 -22.08 -12.85
CA GLY A 127 8.52 -22.37 -11.43
C GLY A 127 9.56 -21.75 -10.51
N ARG A 128 10.13 -20.61 -10.88
CA ARG A 128 11.16 -19.90 -10.09
C ARG A 128 10.80 -18.43 -9.91
N ARG A 129 11.24 -17.84 -8.81
CA ARG A 129 11.14 -16.41 -8.53
C ARG A 129 12.52 -15.79 -8.67
N ASN A 130 12.68 -14.91 -9.64
CA ASN A 130 13.89 -14.13 -9.84
C ASN A 130 13.56 -12.65 -9.84
N ASP A 131 14.53 -11.85 -9.45
CA ASP A 131 14.50 -10.39 -9.51
C ASP A 131 14.41 -9.88 -10.96
N ILE A 132 14.10 -8.61 -11.13
CA ILE A 132 13.84 -8.00 -12.44
C ILE A 132 14.77 -6.81 -12.73
N ASP A 133 14.93 -6.51 -14.03
CA ASP A 133 15.25 -5.16 -14.49
C ASP A 133 13.92 -4.50 -14.95
N PRO A 134 13.48 -3.40 -14.31
CA PRO A 134 12.25 -2.70 -14.69
C PRO A 134 12.22 -2.21 -16.13
N LYS A 135 13.38 -2.07 -16.78
CA LYS A 135 13.48 -1.68 -18.18
C LYS A 135 13.23 -2.83 -19.15
N VAL A 136 13.25 -4.07 -18.63
CA VAL A 136 13.04 -5.29 -19.41
C VAL A 136 11.61 -5.76 -19.19
N PHE A 137 10.71 -5.34 -20.05
CA PHE A 137 9.26 -5.56 -19.88
C PHE A 137 8.54 -5.80 -21.21
N ARG A 138 7.30 -6.27 -21.08
CA ARG A 138 6.31 -6.34 -22.15
C ARG A 138 4.90 -6.09 -21.59
N VAL A 139 4.14 -5.27 -22.27
CA VAL A 139 2.68 -5.19 -22.09
C VAL A 139 2.05 -6.10 -23.16
N TYR A 140 1.22 -7.04 -22.72
CA TYR A 140 0.51 -7.97 -23.58
C TYR A 140 -0.88 -8.27 -23.04
N LYS A 141 -1.91 -8.14 -23.85
CA LYS A 141 -3.32 -8.30 -23.47
C LYS A 141 -3.65 -7.49 -22.20
N ASP A 142 -3.27 -6.21 -22.19
CA ASP A 142 -3.45 -5.26 -21.09
C ASP A 142 -2.86 -5.72 -19.74
N LYS A 143 -1.79 -6.52 -19.76
CA LYS A 143 -1.06 -6.98 -18.58
C LYS A 143 0.42 -6.64 -18.70
N LEU A 144 1.03 -6.23 -17.59
CA LEU A 144 2.46 -5.90 -17.51
C LEU A 144 3.26 -7.12 -17.05
N TYR A 145 4.19 -7.55 -17.87
CA TYR A 145 5.17 -8.61 -17.59
C TYR A 145 6.57 -7.99 -17.54
N VAL A 146 7.32 -8.31 -16.50
CA VAL A 146 8.71 -7.85 -16.32
C VAL A 146 9.65 -9.03 -16.28
N CYS A 147 10.90 -8.85 -16.72
CA CYS A 147 11.90 -9.92 -16.77
C CYS A 147 13.24 -9.44 -16.19
N THR A 148 14.14 -10.39 -15.93
CA THR A 148 15.48 -10.10 -15.40
C THR A 148 16.40 -9.54 -16.48
N THR A 149 16.40 -10.15 -17.67
CA THR A 149 17.30 -9.81 -18.77
C THR A 149 16.56 -9.71 -20.10
N PRO A 150 17.12 -9.02 -21.12
CA PRO A 150 16.57 -9.03 -22.47
C PRO A 150 16.47 -10.46 -23.06
N ALA A 151 17.38 -11.36 -22.69
CA ALA A 151 17.32 -12.76 -23.11
C ALA A 151 16.09 -13.48 -22.51
N ASP A 152 15.81 -13.25 -21.21
CA ASP A 152 14.60 -13.78 -20.58
C ASP A 152 13.34 -13.25 -21.26
N LEU A 153 13.30 -11.97 -21.59
CA LEU A 153 12.16 -11.37 -22.27
C LEU A 153 11.97 -11.96 -23.67
N LYS A 154 13.06 -12.18 -24.40
CA LYS A 154 13.04 -12.82 -25.72
C LYS A 154 12.49 -14.23 -25.64
N GLU A 155 12.97 -15.04 -24.70
CA GLU A 155 12.52 -16.41 -24.47
C GLU A 155 11.04 -16.44 -24.06
N PHE A 156 10.65 -15.62 -23.09
CA PHE A 156 9.25 -15.49 -22.66
C PHE A 156 8.33 -15.10 -23.83
N SER A 157 8.80 -14.20 -24.70
CA SER A 157 8.05 -13.67 -25.83
C SER A 157 7.93 -14.62 -27.01
N ALA A 158 8.77 -15.66 -27.09
CA ALA A 158 8.75 -16.61 -28.20
C ALA A 158 7.42 -17.39 -28.28
N ASN A 159 6.79 -17.67 -27.14
CA ASN A 159 5.50 -18.35 -27.03
C ASN A 159 4.69 -17.78 -25.86
N LEU A 160 4.24 -16.51 -25.97
CA LEU A 160 3.63 -15.75 -24.90
C LEU A 160 2.47 -16.48 -24.20
N ASP A 161 1.48 -16.93 -24.96
CA ASP A 161 0.29 -17.56 -24.36
C ASP A 161 0.64 -18.86 -23.61
N THR A 162 1.57 -19.66 -24.16
CA THR A 162 2.05 -20.89 -23.50
C THR A 162 2.85 -20.56 -22.23
N ASN A 163 3.76 -19.59 -22.31
CA ASN A 163 4.60 -19.21 -21.19
C ASN A 163 3.79 -18.52 -20.08
N ILE A 164 2.80 -17.71 -20.44
CA ILE A 164 1.83 -17.11 -19.49
C ILE A 164 1.04 -18.22 -18.80
N SER A 165 0.48 -19.19 -19.55
CA SER A 165 -0.26 -20.31 -18.96
C SER A 165 0.58 -21.12 -17.95
N LYS A 166 1.86 -21.34 -18.24
CA LYS A 166 2.79 -21.99 -17.30
C LYS A 166 3.05 -21.12 -16.09
N ALA A 167 3.30 -19.83 -16.30
CA ALA A 167 3.57 -18.89 -15.21
C ALA A 167 2.35 -18.72 -14.29
N ASP A 168 1.14 -18.67 -14.84
CA ASP A 168 -0.11 -18.61 -14.07
C ASP A 168 -0.27 -19.84 -13.16
N LYS A 169 -0.03 -21.04 -13.69
CA LYS A 169 -0.06 -22.29 -12.91
C LYS A 169 0.97 -22.29 -11.78
N ASN A 170 2.21 -21.90 -12.11
CA ASN A 170 3.28 -21.86 -11.11
C ASN A 170 3.02 -20.77 -10.07
N TRP A 171 2.45 -19.63 -10.46
CA TRP A 171 2.09 -18.55 -9.53
C TRP A 171 1.09 -19.01 -8.47
N LEU A 172 0.11 -19.82 -8.84
CA LEU A 172 -0.83 -20.41 -7.88
C LEU A 172 -0.15 -21.32 -6.85
N GLN A 173 0.98 -21.92 -7.19
CA GLN A 173 1.70 -22.85 -6.31
C GLN A 173 2.74 -22.15 -5.43
N ILE A 174 3.51 -21.21 -6.01
CA ILE A 174 4.66 -20.60 -5.33
C ILE A 174 4.46 -19.13 -4.97
N GLY A 175 3.53 -18.43 -5.64
CA GLY A 175 3.22 -17.03 -5.38
C GLY A 175 2.60 -16.79 -3.99
N PRO A 176 1.54 -17.54 -3.62
CA PRO A 176 0.88 -17.36 -2.32
C PRO A 176 1.76 -17.63 -1.10
N SER A 177 2.79 -18.49 -1.24
CA SER A 177 3.71 -18.79 -0.14
C SER A 177 4.57 -17.62 0.32
N THR A 178 4.55 -16.53 -0.42
CA THR A 178 5.27 -15.30 -0.09
C THR A 178 4.37 -14.15 0.36
N TYR A 179 3.06 -14.31 0.18
CA TYR A 179 2.09 -13.32 0.65
C TYR A 179 1.43 -13.83 1.93
N ASN A 180 1.71 -13.18 3.04
CA ASN A 180 1.02 -13.45 4.29
C ASN A 180 -0.21 -12.53 4.37
N SER A 181 -1.41 -13.14 4.28
CA SER A 181 -2.68 -12.40 4.33
C SER A 181 -2.94 -11.77 5.71
N GLU A 182 -2.38 -12.32 6.79
CA GLU A 182 -2.55 -11.81 8.15
C GLU A 182 -1.68 -10.56 8.36
N THR A 183 -0.44 -10.58 7.92
CA THR A 183 0.46 -9.44 7.99
C THR A 183 0.27 -8.46 6.85
N ARG A 184 -0.56 -8.81 5.84
CA ARG A 184 -0.72 -8.10 4.56
C ARG A 184 0.61 -7.78 3.89
N GLY A 185 1.56 -8.69 4.02
CA GLY A 185 2.90 -8.56 3.51
C GLY A 185 3.41 -9.83 2.87
N PHE A 186 4.48 -9.71 2.10
CA PHE A 186 5.20 -10.85 1.59
C PHE A 186 6.24 -11.30 2.62
N GLU A 187 6.30 -12.59 2.93
CA GLU A 187 7.38 -13.14 3.75
C GLU A 187 8.68 -13.20 2.92
N GLU A 188 9.80 -12.98 3.60
CA GLU A 188 11.13 -13.00 2.99
C GLU A 188 11.42 -14.35 2.25
N PRO A 189 12.17 -14.30 1.15
CA PRO A 189 12.85 -13.14 0.59
C PRO A 189 12.02 -12.41 -0.47
N TRP A 190 11.68 -11.14 -0.21
CA TRP A 190 11.15 -10.24 -1.22
C TRP A 190 12.23 -9.98 -2.26
N PRO A 191 11.95 -10.08 -3.58
CA PRO A 191 12.98 -9.97 -4.61
C PRO A 191 13.57 -8.56 -4.77
N PHE A 192 12.99 -7.60 -4.08
CA PHE A 192 13.38 -6.20 -4.14
C PHE A 192 13.93 -5.81 -2.78
N GLY A 193 15.22 -6.08 -2.54
CA GLY A 193 15.88 -5.76 -1.28
C GLY A 193 15.78 -4.27 -0.89
N PRO A 194 16.31 -3.89 0.29
CA PRO A 194 16.20 -2.55 0.87
C PRO A 194 16.82 -1.43 0.02
N GLU A 195 17.50 -1.76 -1.06
CA GLU A 195 18.19 -0.81 -1.93
C GLU A 195 17.27 0.04 -2.83
N ALA A 196 15.95 -0.15 -2.77
CA ALA A 196 15.01 0.66 -3.54
C ALA A 196 14.70 2.02 -2.90
N ASN A 197 15.45 2.44 -1.87
CA ASN A 197 15.35 3.79 -1.32
C ASN A 197 16.38 4.71 -2.03
N PRO A 198 15.98 5.48 -3.05
CA PRO A 198 16.85 6.53 -3.59
C PRO A 198 16.95 7.63 -2.54
N GLN A 199 18.17 7.89 -2.06
CA GLN A 199 18.52 9.10 -1.33
C GLN A 199 18.22 10.33 -2.19
#